data_024b153e824fb13006e0e5ed1dc85e82
#
_entry.id   024b153e824fb13006e0e5ed1dc85e82
#
_cell.length_a   1.000
_cell.length_b   1.000
_cell.length_c   1.000
_cell.angle_alpha   90.00
_cell.angle_beta   90.00
_cell.angle_gamma   90.00
#
_symmetry.space_group_name_H-M   'P 1'
#
loop_
_entity.id
_entity.type
_entity.pdbx_description
1 polymer ?
#
loop_
_entity_poly.entity_id
_entity_poly.type
_entity_poly.pdbx_seq_one_letter_code
_entity_poly.pdbx_strand_id
1 'polypeptide(L)'
;MYKHLSREERYQIYSLLKAQHTLTEIARLLGRHRSTISRELERGRGRRGYRAEQACRKASERAQHSRNARRVDAKVWTQVDFYLGVQWSPEQIASQLKVSHESVYLHVYADKAAGGELHKHLRSQKPRRKRHLSGRDRRGQIPNRRSISERPAHVEQRKQVGHWEGDTVIGAAHKQAIVTLVERKSGFAVLAKVNRKTADLVSQAIEATLNPLRSRVKTLTVDNGKEFAHHLATDQALGIQTYFADPYCSWQRGSNENFNGLLRQYIPKKRRMETVTDEELTMIQNRINHRPRKRLGFKTPYEVFHASLNRVAPRP
;
A
#
# COMPACT_ATOMS: atom_id res chain seq x y z
N MET A 1 -20.99 -23.12 -16.74
CA MET A 1 -20.17 -23.13 -15.50
C MET A 1 -20.80 -24.11 -14.51
N TYR A 2 -20.04 -25.09 -13.98
CA TYR A 2 -20.56 -26.10 -13.03
C TYR A 2 -20.85 -25.41 -11.67
N LYS A 3 -22.10 -25.51 -11.20
CA LYS A 3 -22.53 -24.91 -9.92
C LYS A 3 -22.80 -26.03 -8.91
N HIS A 4 -22.06 -26.04 -7.81
CA HIS A 4 -22.27 -27.00 -6.72
C HIS A 4 -23.68 -26.87 -6.12
N LEU A 5 -24.19 -27.98 -5.56
CA LEU A 5 -25.47 -27.93 -4.82
C LEU A 5 -25.35 -27.03 -3.60
N SER A 6 -26.35 -26.17 -3.40
CA SER A 6 -26.46 -25.32 -2.23
C SER A 6 -26.91 -26.09 -0.99
N ARG A 7 -26.90 -25.43 0.18
CA ARG A 7 -27.44 -26.01 1.41
C ARG A 7 -28.96 -26.25 1.27
N GLU A 8 -29.68 -25.28 0.73
CA GLU A 8 -31.10 -25.29 0.49
C GLU A 8 -31.49 -26.45 -0.44
N GLU A 9 -30.77 -26.63 -1.55
CA GLU A 9 -31.01 -27.73 -2.48
C GLU A 9 -30.84 -29.10 -1.80
N ARG A 10 -29.91 -29.25 -0.86
CA ARG A 10 -29.74 -30.50 -0.09
C ARG A 10 -30.91 -30.78 0.85
N TYR A 11 -31.47 -29.75 1.46
CA TYR A 11 -32.68 -29.87 2.26
C TYR A 11 -33.90 -30.21 1.40
N GLN A 12 -34.05 -29.61 0.22
CA GLN A 12 -35.09 -29.94 -0.75
C GLN A 12 -34.97 -31.39 -1.24
N ILE A 13 -33.74 -31.86 -1.57
CA ILE A 13 -33.50 -33.27 -1.92
C ILE A 13 -33.98 -34.18 -0.78
N TYR A 14 -33.66 -33.88 0.47
CA TYR A 14 -34.06 -34.66 1.62
C TYR A 14 -35.61 -34.73 1.76
N SER A 15 -36.27 -33.60 1.65
CA SER A 15 -37.76 -33.52 1.75
C SER A 15 -38.45 -34.28 0.63
N LEU A 16 -37.98 -34.14 -0.61
CA LEU A 16 -38.52 -34.82 -1.77
C LEU A 16 -38.29 -36.35 -1.72
N LEU A 17 -37.15 -36.81 -1.20
CA LEU A 17 -36.90 -38.22 -0.94
C LEU A 17 -37.86 -38.80 0.13
N LYS A 18 -38.15 -38.01 1.17
CA LYS A 18 -39.13 -38.38 2.18
C LYS A 18 -40.55 -38.48 1.62
N ALA A 19 -40.88 -37.64 0.63
CA ALA A 19 -42.14 -37.66 -0.12
C ALA A 19 -42.16 -38.74 -1.23
N GLN A 20 -41.14 -39.65 -1.26
CA GLN A 20 -41.06 -40.79 -2.18
C GLN A 20 -40.87 -40.39 -3.68
N HIS A 21 -40.45 -39.16 -3.98
CA HIS A 21 -40.14 -38.78 -5.34
C HIS A 21 -38.92 -39.55 -5.89
N THR A 22 -39.01 -39.88 -7.18
CA THR A 22 -37.90 -40.51 -7.92
C THR A 22 -36.73 -39.53 -8.17
N LEU A 23 -35.53 -40.04 -8.37
CA LEU A 23 -34.36 -39.21 -8.64
C LEU A 23 -34.54 -38.31 -9.89
N THR A 24 -35.30 -38.78 -10.86
CA THR A 24 -35.60 -38.05 -12.11
C THR A 24 -36.53 -36.86 -11.82
N GLU A 25 -37.57 -37.07 -10.99
CA GLU A 25 -38.48 -36.01 -10.56
C GLU A 25 -37.77 -34.95 -9.71
N ILE A 26 -36.94 -35.39 -8.74
CA ILE A 26 -36.15 -34.50 -7.91
C ILE A 26 -35.20 -33.65 -8.78
N ALA A 27 -34.54 -34.24 -9.76
CA ALA A 27 -33.65 -33.55 -10.69
C ALA A 27 -34.43 -32.49 -11.50
N ARG A 28 -35.63 -32.84 -12.01
CA ARG A 28 -36.51 -31.92 -12.76
C ARG A 28 -36.96 -30.74 -11.89
N LEU A 29 -37.44 -31.02 -10.66
CA LEU A 29 -37.92 -29.99 -9.73
C LEU A 29 -36.82 -28.99 -9.33
N LEU A 30 -35.57 -29.46 -9.19
CA LEU A 30 -34.43 -28.63 -8.81
C LEU A 30 -33.68 -28.02 -10.02
N GLY A 31 -34.13 -28.29 -11.24
CA GLY A 31 -33.41 -27.83 -12.45
C GLY A 31 -31.98 -28.34 -12.55
N ARG A 32 -31.72 -29.59 -12.08
CA ARG A 32 -30.40 -30.22 -12.04
C ARG A 32 -30.41 -31.50 -12.88
N HIS A 33 -29.22 -31.88 -13.34
CA HIS A 33 -29.08 -33.16 -14.04
C HIS A 33 -29.24 -34.32 -13.05
N ARG A 34 -29.90 -35.43 -13.48
CA ARG A 34 -30.14 -36.62 -12.66
C ARG A 34 -28.86 -37.17 -12.01
N SER A 35 -27.73 -37.17 -12.74
CA SER A 35 -26.47 -37.66 -12.20
C SER A 35 -25.93 -36.79 -11.06
N THR A 36 -26.30 -35.51 -10.98
CA THR A 36 -25.93 -34.62 -9.87
C THR A 36 -26.63 -35.05 -8.59
N ILE A 37 -27.93 -35.40 -8.68
CA ILE A 37 -28.72 -35.89 -7.55
C ILE A 37 -28.17 -37.26 -7.10
N SER A 38 -27.97 -38.19 -8.03
CA SER A 38 -27.44 -39.54 -7.73
C SER A 38 -26.07 -39.45 -7.01
N ARG A 39 -25.14 -38.65 -7.53
CA ARG A 39 -23.83 -38.47 -6.89
C ARG A 39 -23.91 -37.79 -5.52
N GLU A 40 -24.85 -36.88 -5.33
CA GLU A 40 -25.06 -36.24 -4.03
C GLU A 40 -25.60 -37.26 -3.00
N LEU A 41 -26.55 -38.09 -3.39
CA LEU A 41 -27.06 -39.15 -2.52
C LEU A 41 -25.95 -40.16 -2.13
N GLU A 42 -25.20 -40.61 -3.09
CA GLU A 42 -24.07 -41.51 -2.84
C GLU A 42 -23.03 -40.91 -1.87
N ARG A 43 -22.63 -39.68 -2.11
CA ARG A 43 -21.61 -38.97 -1.32
C ARG A 43 -22.11 -38.45 0.03
N GLY A 44 -23.41 -38.14 0.12
CA GLY A 44 -24.06 -37.59 1.32
C GLY A 44 -24.66 -38.64 2.26
N ARG A 45 -24.90 -39.89 1.77
CA ARG A 45 -25.54 -40.96 2.51
C ARG A 45 -24.73 -41.36 3.75
N GLY A 46 -25.40 -41.56 4.86
CA GLY A 46 -24.85 -42.08 6.09
C GLY A 46 -25.47 -43.49 6.42
N ARG A 47 -25.10 -44.07 7.57
CA ARG A 47 -25.60 -45.37 8.02
C ARG A 47 -27.13 -45.40 8.12
N ARG A 48 -27.80 -44.31 8.39
CA ARG A 48 -29.27 -44.16 8.52
C ARG A 48 -29.92 -43.50 7.29
N GLY A 49 -29.31 -43.62 6.09
CA GLY A 49 -29.82 -43.02 4.85
C GLY A 49 -29.28 -41.62 4.60
N TYR A 50 -29.87 -40.91 3.61
CA TYR A 50 -29.50 -39.54 3.28
C TYR A 50 -30.17 -38.54 4.26
N ARG A 51 -29.39 -37.62 4.81
CA ARG A 51 -29.82 -36.53 5.67
C ARG A 51 -29.12 -35.26 5.22
N ALA A 52 -29.87 -34.18 4.99
CA ALA A 52 -29.36 -32.92 4.43
C ALA A 52 -28.21 -32.32 5.25
N GLU A 53 -28.34 -32.26 6.56
CA GLU A 53 -27.32 -31.73 7.47
C GLU A 53 -26.02 -32.51 7.38
N GLN A 54 -26.08 -33.83 7.42
CA GLN A 54 -24.93 -34.71 7.29
C GLN A 54 -24.25 -34.57 5.91
N ALA A 55 -25.05 -34.46 4.85
CA ALA A 55 -24.60 -34.25 3.49
C ALA A 55 -23.87 -32.89 3.36
N CYS A 56 -24.37 -31.83 3.98
CA CYS A 56 -23.73 -30.52 4.06
C CYS A 56 -22.38 -30.62 4.78
N ARG A 57 -22.32 -31.27 5.96
CA ARG A 57 -21.08 -31.46 6.70
C ARG A 57 -20.04 -32.22 5.87
N LYS A 58 -20.42 -33.39 5.30
CA LYS A 58 -19.55 -34.18 4.44
C LYS A 58 -19.07 -33.43 3.21
N ALA A 59 -19.90 -32.57 2.64
CA ALA A 59 -19.50 -31.72 1.50
C ALA A 59 -18.46 -30.67 1.92
N SER A 60 -18.64 -30.03 3.09
CA SER A 60 -17.69 -29.09 3.66
C SER A 60 -16.34 -29.76 3.98
N GLU A 61 -16.37 -30.93 4.62
CA GLU A 61 -15.17 -31.72 4.92
C GLU A 61 -14.41 -32.10 3.64
N ARG A 62 -15.11 -32.56 2.58
CA ARG A 62 -14.49 -32.83 1.28
C ARG A 62 -13.89 -31.61 0.64
N ALA A 63 -14.54 -30.45 0.75
CA ALA A 63 -14.03 -29.19 0.21
C ALA A 63 -12.74 -28.77 0.92
N GLN A 64 -12.66 -28.93 2.24
CA GLN A 64 -11.48 -28.66 3.05
C GLN A 64 -10.29 -29.59 2.74
N HIS A 65 -10.59 -30.88 2.44
CA HIS A 65 -9.59 -31.89 2.12
C HIS A 65 -9.31 -32.03 0.61
N SER A 66 -9.89 -31.17 -0.21
CA SER A 66 -9.68 -31.23 -1.66
C SER A 66 -8.21 -31.02 -2.03
N ARG A 67 -7.64 -31.97 -2.80
CA ARG A 67 -6.26 -31.88 -3.32
C ARG A 67 -5.97 -30.66 -4.18
N ASN A 68 -7.01 -29.93 -4.61
CA ASN A 68 -6.90 -28.68 -5.38
C ASN A 68 -6.58 -27.46 -4.51
N ALA A 69 -6.59 -27.56 -3.17
CA ALA A 69 -6.01 -26.54 -2.32
C ALA A 69 -4.49 -26.52 -2.57
N ARG A 70 -4.02 -25.54 -3.34
CA ARG A 70 -2.57 -25.33 -3.52
C ARG A 70 -1.96 -25.10 -2.15
N ARG A 71 -1.28 -26.11 -1.61
CA ARG A 71 -0.47 -25.93 -0.40
C ARG A 71 0.70 -25.04 -0.77
N VAL A 72 0.76 -23.88 -0.16
CA VAL A 72 1.91 -22.99 -0.27
C VAL A 72 3.07 -23.67 0.48
N ASP A 73 4.22 -23.79 -0.17
CA ASP A 73 5.42 -24.41 0.41
C ASP A 73 5.86 -23.66 1.68
N ALA A 74 6.37 -24.38 2.68
CA ALA A 74 6.91 -23.80 3.90
C ALA A 74 7.99 -22.74 3.63
N LYS A 75 8.83 -22.94 2.62
CA LYS A 75 9.84 -21.96 2.17
C LYS A 75 9.22 -20.64 1.73
N VAL A 76 8.06 -20.69 1.08
CA VAL A 76 7.33 -19.47 0.66
C VAL A 76 6.81 -18.72 1.88
N TRP A 77 6.33 -19.42 2.92
CA TRP A 77 5.88 -18.78 4.16
C TRP A 77 7.04 -18.11 4.91
N THR A 78 8.21 -18.72 4.97
CA THR A 78 9.42 -18.09 5.54
C THR A 78 9.76 -16.78 4.79
N GLN A 79 9.63 -16.77 3.46
CA GLN A 79 9.83 -15.56 2.66
C GLN A 79 8.72 -14.52 2.90
N VAL A 80 7.47 -14.95 3.05
CA VAL A 80 6.33 -14.08 3.41
C VAL A 80 6.62 -13.38 4.74
N ASP A 81 7.05 -14.13 5.77
CA ASP A 81 7.35 -13.59 7.10
C ASP A 81 8.52 -12.61 7.05
N PHE A 82 9.56 -12.92 6.28
CA PHE A 82 10.67 -11.99 6.03
C PHE A 82 10.19 -10.67 5.41
N TYR A 83 9.37 -10.74 4.34
CA TYR A 83 8.86 -9.53 3.68
C TYR A 83 7.88 -8.77 4.56
N LEU A 84 7.07 -9.44 5.38
CA LEU A 84 6.25 -8.79 6.41
C LEU A 84 7.15 -8.04 7.41
N GLY A 85 8.23 -8.66 7.88
CA GLY A 85 9.21 -8.05 8.80
C GLY A 85 9.89 -6.81 8.24
N VAL A 86 10.10 -6.73 6.92
CA VAL A 86 10.53 -5.50 6.22
C VAL A 86 9.35 -4.63 5.77
N GLN A 87 8.15 -4.91 6.29
CA GLN A 87 6.92 -4.11 6.20
C GLN A 87 6.32 -3.98 4.78
N TRP A 88 6.51 -5.00 3.96
CA TRP A 88 5.75 -5.09 2.71
C TRP A 88 4.28 -5.42 2.99
N SER A 89 3.39 -4.86 2.16
CA SER A 89 1.97 -5.23 2.24
C SER A 89 1.72 -6.60 1.60
N PRO A 90 0.63 -7.31 1.97
CA PRO A 90 0.26 -8.57 1.34
C PRO A 90 0.17 -8.52 -0.18
N GLU A 91 -0.29 -7.41 -0.78
CA GLU A 91 -0.30 -7.22 -2.24
C GLU A 91 1.11 -7.15 -2.84
N GLN A 92 2.04 -6.47 -2.16
CA GLN A 92 3.43 -6.37 -2.60
C GLN A 92 4.12 -7.73 -2.53
N ILE A 93 3.89 -8.51 -1.47
CA ILE A 93 4.40 -9.86 -1.31
C ILE A 93 3.85 -10.77 -2.41
N ALA A 94 2.54 -10.74 -2.66
CA ALA A 94 1.88 -11.52 -3.70
C ALA A 94 2.40 -11.21 -5.11
N SER A 95 2.94 -10.02 -5.35
CA SER A 95 3.53 -9.66 -6.64
C SER A 95 4.89 -10.29 -6.91
N GLN A 96 5.59 -10.73 -5.86
CA GLN A 96 6.94 -11.33 -5.95
C GLN A 96 6.93 -12.83 -5.71
N LEU A 97 5.98 -13.33 -4.93
CA LEU A 97 5.88 -14.73 -4.55
C LEU A 97 4.63 -15.39 -5.17
N LYS A 98 4.69 -16.71 -5.40
CA LYS A 98 3.55 -17.52 -5.89
C LYS A 98 2.51 -17.76 -4.79
N VAL A 99 2.02 -16.69 -4.16
CA VAL A 99 1.02 -16.71 -3.09
C VAL A 99 -0.02 -15.61 -3.36
N SER A 100 -1.30 -15.84 -3.01
CA SER A 100 -2.31 -14.76 -3.12
C SER A 100 -2.20 -13.81 -1.92
N HIS A 101 -2.52 -12.54 -2.13
CA HIS A 101 -2.56 -11.57 -1.03
C HIS A 101 -3.55 -11.96 0.06
N GLU A 102 -4.63 -12.63 -0.30
CA GLU A 102 -5.62 -13.15 0.65
C GLU A 102 -5.05 -14.28 1.50
N SER A 103 -4.26 -15.20 0.90
CA SER A 103 -3.53 -16.22 1.67
C SER A 103 -2.55 -15.61 2.67
N VAL A 104 -1.88 -14.50 2.29
CA VAL A 104 -1.00 -13.78 3.20
C VAL A 104 -1.78 -13.14 4.35
N TYR A 105 -2.96 -12.54 4.09
CA TYR A 105 -3.83 -12.04 5.16
C TYR A 105 -4.28 -13.16 6.09
N LEU A 106 -4.71 -14.30 5.55
CA LEU A 106 -5.14 -15.46 6.36
C LEU A 106 -4.00 -15.97 7.25
N HIS A 107 -2.77 -16.03 6.73
CA HIS A 107 -1.58 -16.40 7.49
C HIS A 107 -1.33 -15.44 8.66
N VAL A 108 -1.35 -14.13 8.41
CA VAL A 108 -1.18 -13.09 9.43
C VAL A 108 -2.26 -13.14 10.51
N TYR A 109 -3.52 -13.39 10.14
CA TYR A 109 -4.60 -13.47 11.11
C TYR A 109 -4.63 -14.81 11.87
N ALA A 110 -4.17 -15.90 11.27
CA ALA A 110 -3.97 -17.17 11.95
C ALA A 110 -2.86 -17.05 13.00
N ASP A 111 -1.73 -16.42 12.67
CA ASP A 111 -0.64 -16.09 13.60
C ASP A 111 -1.16 -15.24 14.78
N LYS A 112 -1.93 -14.18 14.48
CA LYS A 112 -2.54 -13.36 15.51
C LYS A 112 -3.46 -14.15 16.43
N ALA A 113 -4.27 -15.06 15.89
CA ALA A 113 -5.16 -15.90 16.68
C ALA A 113 -4.39 -16.87 17.59
N ALA A 114 -3.18 -17.27 17.17
CA ALA A 114 -2.25 -18.07 17.94
C ALA A 114 -1.38 -17.25 18.94
N GLY A 115 -1.61 -15.93 19.05
CA GLY A 115 -0.85 -15.04 19.92
C GLY A 115 0.41 -14.43 19.29
N GLY A 116 0.64 -14.63 18.00
CA GLY A 116 1.77 -14.09 17.26
C GLY A 116 1.66 -12.59 16.93
N GLU A 117 2.72 -12.02 16.38
CA GLU A 117 2.90 -10.59 16.20
C GLU A 117 2.95 -10.11 14.74
N LEU A 118 2.78 -11.01 13.74
CA LEU A 118 2.87 -10.65 12.33
C LEU A 118 1.93 -9.51 11.91
N HIS A 119 0.76 -9.39 12.57
CA HIS A 119 -0.21 -8.32 12.32
C HIS A 119 0.33 -6.92 12.62
N LYS A 120 1.35 -6.78 13.48
CA LYS A 120 1.99 -5.49 13.81
C LYS A 120 2.77 -4.92 12.62
N HIS A 121 3.17 -5.75 11.67
CA HIS A 121 3.88 -5.36 10.45
C HIS A 121 2.94 -4.81 9.36
N LEU A 122 1.63 -5.00 9.50
CA LEU A 122 0.66 -4.44 8.56
C LEU A 122 0.49 -2.93 8.72
N ARG A 123 0.30 -2.22 7.60
CA ARG A 123 0.13 -0.75 7.58
C ARG A 123 -1.06 -0.24 8.40
N SER A 124 -2.13 -1.02 8.50
CA SER A 124 -3.38 -0.57 9.13
C SER A 124 -3.50 -1.03 10.57
N GLN A 125 -2.97 -0.25 11.48
CA GLN A 125 -3.47 -0.19 12.85
C GLN A 125 -4.56 0.88 12.86
N LYS A 126 -5.84 0.47 12.93
CA LYS A 126 -7.09 1.26 12.86
C LYS A 126 -6.94 2.79 12.99
N PRO A 127 -7.24 3.59 11.94
CA PRO A 127 -7.30 5.04 12.05
C PRO A 127 -8.61 5.52 12.66
N ARG A 128 -8.57 6.38 13.68
CA ARG A 128 -9.70 7.23 14.06
C ARG A 128 -9.88 8.34 13.01
N ARG A 129 -11.10 8.54 12.48
CA ARG A 129 -11.42 9.71 11.64
C ARG A 129 -11.20 11.00 12.45
N LYS A 130 -10.38 11.91 11.92
CA LYS A 130 -10.26 13.28 12.46
C LYS A 130 -11.38 14.16 11.92
N ARG A 131 -12.03 14.95 12.79
CA ARG A 131 -12.90 16.07 12.41
C ARG A 131 -12.03 17.22 11.88
N HIS A 132 -12.41 17.80 10.74
CA HIS A 132 -11.84 19.05 10.24
C HIS A 132 -12.34 20.22 11.09
N LEU A 133 -11.41 20.98 11.70
CA LEU A 133 -11.71 22.32 12.24
C LEU A 133 -11.32 23.35 11.19
N SER A 134 -12.27 24.15 10.77
CA SER A 134 -12.04 25.34 9.96
C SER A 134 -11.50 26.47 10.85
N GLY A 135 -10.29 26.94 10.56
CA GLY A 135 -9.69 28.10 11.24
C GLY A 135 -9.10 29.07 10.22
N ARG A 136 -9.26 30.39 10.45
CA ARG A 136 -8.61 31.43 9.64
C ARG A 136 -7.09 31.23 9.66
N ASP A 137 -6.46 31.32 8.48
CA ASP A 137 -5.01 31.20 8.35
C ASP A 137 -4.33 32.47 8.90
N ARG A 138 -3.62 32.32 10.02
CA ARG A 138 -2.83 33.39 10.66
C ARG A 138 -1.34 33.31 10.28
N ARG A 139 -0.97 32.49 9.30
CA ARG A 139 0.41 32.32 8.86
C ARG A 139 0.79 33.51 7.96
N GLY A 140 1.90 34.19 8.28
CA GLY A 140 2.44 35.26 7.43
C GLY A 140 2.74 34.75 6.03
N GLN A 141 2.56 35.64 5.04
CA GLN A 141 2.82 35.28 3.64
C GLN A 141 4.31 35.09 3.37
N ILE A 142 4.66 34.10 2.58
CA ILE A 142 6.03 33.91 2.06
C ILE A 142 6.20 34.88 0.89
N PRO A 143 7.21 35.79 0.92
CA PRO A 143 7.44 36.72 -0.18
C PRO A 143 7.75 36.00 -1.49
N ASN A 144 7.31 36.56 -2.62
CA ASN A 144 7.62 36.08 -3.98
C ASN A 144 7.27 34.60 -4.25
N ARG A 145 6.32 34.03 -3.52
CA ARG A 145 5.89 32.66 -3.75
C ARG A 145 5.18 32.53 -5.11
N ARG A 146 5.50 31.47 -5.87
CA ARG A 146 4.75 31.07 -7.06
C ARG A 146 3.62 30.12 -6.68
N SER A 147 2.41 30.42 -7.12
CA SER A 147 1.26 29.52 -6.88
C SER A 147 1.43 28.20 -7.64
N ILE A 148 0.86 27.12 -7.09
CA ILE A 148 0.77 25.84 -7.80
C ILE A 148 -0.01 25.97 -9.13
N SER A 149 -0.90 26.96 -9.26
CA SER A 149 -1.63 27.25 -10.50
C SER A 149 -0.71 27.68 -11.66
N GLU A 150 0.47 28.22 -11.36
CA GLU A 150 1.50 28.61 -12.33
C GLU A 150 2.38 27.44 -12.75
N ARG A 151 2.25 26.29 -12.06
CA ARG A 151 3.04 25.10 -12.36
C ARG A 151 2.60 24.51 -13.71
N PRO A 152 3.55 24.17 -14.63
CA PRO A 152 3.20 23.61 -15.93
C PRO A 152 2.27 22.41 -15.84
N ALA A 153 1.19 22.39 -16.62
CA ALA A 153 0.14 21.37 -16.56
C ALA A 153 0.66 19.93 -16.78
N HIS A 154 1.72 19.76 -17.58
CA HIS A 154 2.32 18.42 -17.82
C HIS A 154 2.87 17.78 -16.55
N VAL A 155 3.18 18.54 -15.50
CA VAL A 155 3.66 18.02 -14.22
C VAL A 155 2.59 17.16 -13.53
N GLU A 156 1.30 17.47 -13.73
CA GLU A 156 0.20 16.67 -13.19
C GLU A 156 0.12 15.26 -13.79
N GLN A 157 0.55 15.10 -15.04
CA GLN A 157 0.48 13.82 -15.73
C GLN A 157 1.47 12.77 -15.16
N ARG A 158 2.45 13.18 -14.36
CA ARG A 158 3.48 12.30 -13.76
C ARG A 158 4.22 11.42 -14.79
N LYS A 159 4.32 11.87 -16.03
CA LYS A 159 5.00 11.12 -17.11
C LYS A 159 6.51 11.32 -17.13
N GLN A 160 6.99 12.43 -16.62
CA GLN A 160 8.40 12.81 -16.63
C GLN A 160 9.00 12.77 -15.23
N VAL A 161 10.26 12.30 -15.12
CA VAL A 161 11.05 12.39 -13.88
C VAL A 161 11.59 13.80 -13.73
N GLY A 162 11.69 14.28 -12.48
CA GLY A 162 12.29 15.55 -12.13
C GLY A 162 11.34 16.52 -11.41
N HIS A 163 10.11 16.12 -11.16
CA HIS A 163 9.14 16.94 -10.44
C HIS A 163 8.99 16.42 -9.02
N TRP A 164 9.43 17.21 -8.05
CA TRP A 164 9.52 16.81 -6.65
C TRP A 164 8.43 17.47 -5.80
N GLU A 165 8.03 16.79 -4.76
CA GLU A 165 7.21 17.32 -3.67
C GLU A 165 8.04 17.34 -2.40
N GLY A 166 8.04 18.48 -1.68
CA GLY A 166 8.76 18.67 -0.43
C GLY A 166 7.82 18.84 0.77
N ASP A 167 8.18 18.29 1.92
CA ASP A 167 7.48 18.46 3.19
C ASP A 167 8.45 18.29 4.36
N THR A 168 7.98 18.61 5.57
CA THR A 168 8.72 18.39 6.79
C THR A 168 7.94 17.53 7.77
N VAL A 169 8.59 16.51 8.31
CA VAL A 169 8.01 15.61 9.31
C VAL A 169 8.63 15.87 10.66
N ILE A 170 7.82 16.31 11.63
CA ILE A 170 8.24 16.61 12.99
C ILE A 170 7.96 15.46 13.98
N GLY A 171 8.78 15.32 15.03
CA GLY A 171 8.60 14.38 16.13
C GLY A 171 7.87 14.98 17.35
N ALA A 172 7.89 14.26 18.46
CA ALA A 172 7.18 14.63 19.68
C ALA A 172 7.60 15.98 20.27
N ALA A 173 8.89 16.32 20.21
CA ALA A 173 9.44 17.54 20.81
C ALA A 173 9.35 18.79 19.93
N HIS A 174 8.87 18.66 18.69
CA HIS A 174 8.74 19.75 17.69
C HIS A 174 10.00 20.57 17.39
N LYS A 175 11.20 20.14 17.86
CA LYS A 175 12.46 20.85 17.66
C LYS A 175 13.13 20.45 16.35
N GLN A 176 13.35 19.16 16.17
CA GLN A 176 13.98 18.60 14.99
C GLN A 176 12.93 18.15 13.97
N ALA A 177 13.32 18.14 12.70
CA ALA A 177 12.47 17.66 11.63
C ALA A 177 13.25 16.79 10.63
N ILE A 178 12.51 16.01 9.86
CA ILE A 178 13.01 15.33 8.67
C ILE A 178 12.40 16.02 7.46
N VAL A 179 13.23 16.53 6.59
CA VAL A 179 12.84 17.00 5.26
C VAL A 179 12.60 15.78 4.39
N THR A 180 11.44 15.69 3.77
CA THR A 180 11.05 14.61 2.88
C THR A 180 10.87 15.16 1.48
N LEU A 181 11.62 14.65 0.52
CA LEU A 181 11.60 15.05 -0.88
C LEU A 181 11.20 13.83 -1.70
N VAL A 182 10.08 13.91 -2.41
CA VAL A 182 9.50 12.75 -3.13
C VAL A 182 9.33 13.10 -4.61
N GLU A 183 9.94 12.32 -5.49
CA GLU A 183 9.77 12.48 -6.92
C GLU A 183 8.41 11.93 -7.37
N ARG A 184 7.65 12.71 -8.12
CA ARG A 184 6.22 12.48 -8.39
C ARG A 184 5.92 11.28 -9.28
N LYS A 185 6.75 11.01 -10.29
CA LYS A 185 6.55 9.89 -11.23
C LYS A 185 6.89 8.56 -10.57
N SER A 186 8.10 8.44 -10.07
CA SER A 186 8.62 7.20 -9.50
C SER A 186 8.17 6.96 -8.06
N GLY A 187 7.96 8.04 -7.29
CA GLY A 187 7.82 7.98 -5.84
C GLY A 187 9.14 7.71 -5.13
N PHE A 188 10.26 7.88 -5.83
CA PHE A 188 11.59 7.85 -5.23
C PHE A 188 11.71 9.00 -4.23
N ALA A 189 12.26 8.71 -3.07
CA ALA A 189 12.32 9.67 -1.99
C ALA A 189 13.74 9.78 -1.44
N VAL A 190 14.09 10.99 -1.04
CA VAL A 190 15.30 11.29 -0.29
C VAL A 190 14.94 12.02 0.99
N LEU A 191 15.68 11.75 2.06
CA LEU A 191 15.40 12.21 3.41
C LEU A 191 16.62 12.96 3.95
N ALA A 192 16.38 14.05 4.66
CA ALA A 192 17.44 14.75 5.39
C ALA A 192 16.95 15.15 6.78
N LYS A 193 17.77 14.94 7.81
CA LYS A 193 17.46 15.38 9.16
C LYS A 193 17.96 16.81 9.36
N VAL A 194 17.14 17.63 10.01
CA VAL A 194 17.51 19.00 10.39
C VAL A 194 17.32 19.20 11.89
N ASN A 195 18.29 19.85 12.53
CA ASN A 195 18.27 20.07 13.96
C ASN A 195 17.20 21.07 14.42
N ARG A 196 16.77 21.97 13.53
CA ARG A 196 15.67 22.89 13.73
C ARG A 196 14.89 23.07 12.41
N LYS A 197 13.59 23.29 12.53
CA LYS A 197 12.71 23.57 11.40
C LYS A 197 12.75 25.08 11.05
N THR A 198 13.92 25.59 10.67
CA THR A 198 14.14 26.96 10.18
C THR A 198 14.28 26.99 8.67
N ALA A 199 14.01 28.17 8.05
CA ALA A 199 14.10 28.31 6.61
C ALA A 199 15.52 28.02 6.09
N ASP A 200 16.56 28.50 6.79
CA ASP A 200 17.97 28.29 6.43
C ASP A 200 18.33 26.82 6.40
N LEU A 201 18.07 26.12 7.52
CA LEU A 201 18.45 24.70 7.65
C LEU A 201 17.67 23.80 6.69
N VAL A 202 16.40 24.13 6.42
CA VAL A 202 15.58 23.37 5.46
C VAL A 202 16.05 23.61 4.04
N SER A 203 16.36 24.88 3.67
CA SER A 203 16.91 25.22 2.35
C SER A 203 18.25 24.49 2.11
N GLN A 204 19.19 24.59 3.05
CA GLN A 204 20.47 23.89 2.99
C GLN A 204 20.31 22.37 2.86
N ALA A 205 19.39 21.79 3.63
CA ALA A 205 19.13 20.35 3.56
C ALA A 205 18.56 19.93 2.20
N ILE A 206 17.63 20.71 1.63
CA ILE A 206 17.08 20.48 0.28
C ILE A 206 18.19 20.55 -0.77
N GLU A 207 19.01 21.60 -0.72
CA GLU A 207 20.13 21.81 -1.64
C GLU A 207 21.16 20.67 -1.56
N ALA A 208 21.66 20.37 -0.38
CA ALA A 208 22.61 19.28 -0.18
C ALA A 208 22.08 17.93 -0.66
N THR A 209 20.80 17.65 -0.45
CA THR A 209 20.18 16.38 -0.77
C THR A 209 19.86 16.25 -2.27
N LEU A 210 19.41 17.33 -2.93
CA LEU A 210 19.04 17.31 -4.34
C LEU A 210 20.20 17.62 -5.29
N ASN A 211 21.26 18.26 -4.84
CA ASN A 211 22.40 18.61 -5.69
C ASN A 211 23.05 17.40 -6.39
N PRO A 212 23.27 16.24 -5.74
CA PRO A 212 23.73 15.04 -6.43
C PRO A 212 22.79 14.52 -7.52
N LEU A 213 21.52 14.92 -7.46
CA LEU A 213 20.45 14.53 -8.38
C LEU A 213 20.06 15.69 -9.32
N ARG A 214 20.83 16.77 -9.40
CA ARG A 214 20.47 18.03 -10.06
C ARG A 214 19.96 17.85 -11.49
N SER A 215 20.54 16.96 -12.28
CA SER A 215 20.09 16.65 -13.64
C SER A 215 18.66 16.09 -13.70
N ARG A 216 18.09 15.69 -12.57
CA ARG A 216 16.76 15.12 -12.39
C ARG A 216 15.89 15.93 -11.43
N VAL A 217 16.20 17.19 -11.26
CA VAL A 217 15.39 18.13 -10.49
C VAL A 217 14.99 19.27 -11.41
N LYS A 218 13.71 19.43 -11.65
CA LYS A 218 13.11 20.44 -12.54
C LYS A 218 12.22 21.40 -11.77
N THR A 219 11.37 20.86 -10.91
CA THR A 219 10.46 21.65 -10.07
C THR A 219 10.36 21.04 -8.69
N LEU A 220 10.13 21.88 -7.70
CA LEU A 220 9.81 21.50 -6.35
C LEU A 220 8.42 22.06 -5.99
N THR A 221 7.54 21.26 -5.39
CA THR A 221 6.25 21.70 -4.88
C THR A 221 6.20 21.51 -3.37
N VAL A 222 5.95 22.59 -2.63
CA VAL A 222 5.93 22.60 -1.16
C VAL A 222 4.61 23.15 -0.63
N ASP A 223 4.39 23.07 0.68
CA ASP A 223 3.28 23.77 1.32
C ASP A 223 3.66 25.23 1.67
N ASN A 224 2.71 25.94 2.31
CA ASN A 224 2.94 27.31 2.76
C ASN A 224 3.61 27.39 4.14
N GLY A 225 4.45 26.42 4.47
CA GLY A 225 5.25 26.42 5.70
C GLY A 225 6.34 27.48 5.65
N LYS A 226 6.54 28.21 6.74
CA LYS A 226 7.60 29.25 6.84
C LYS A 226 9.01 28.68 6.65
N GLU A 227 9.19 27.39 6.85
CA GLU A 227 10.43 26.67 6.59
C GLU A 227 10.86 26.65 5.13
N PHE A 228 9.97 26.98 4.20
CA PHE A 228 10.25 27.11 2.77
C PHE A 228 10.41 28.58 2.31
N ALA A 229 10.55 29.52 3.25
CA ALA A 229 10.67 30.95 2.91
C ALA A 229 11.91 31.28 2.08
N HIS A 230 12.98 30.49 2.17
CA HIS A 230 14.23 30.68 1.39
C HIS A 230 14.21 29.94 0.05
N HIS A 231 13.03 29.64 -0.50
CA HIS A 231 12.86 28.95 -1.78
C HIS A 231 13.58 29.59 -2.96
N LEU A 232 13.73 30.92 -2.98
CA LEU A 232 14.47 31.60 -4.06
C LEU A 232 15.94 31.24 -4.09
N ALA A 233 16.59 31.13 -2.92
CA ALA A 233 17.97 30.66 -2.81
C ALA A 233 18.11 29.21 -3.29
N THR A 234 17.20 28.35 -2.86
CA THR A 234 17.13 26.95 -3.32
C THR A 234 16.89 26.87 -4.85
N ASP A 235 15.99 27.69 -5.40
CA ASP A 235 15.72 27.75 -6.84
C ASP A 235 16.99 28.13 -7.62
N GLN A 236 17.74 29.13 -7.14
CA GLN A 236 18.98 29.57 -7.75
C GLN A 236 20.09 28.51 -7.66
N ALA A 237 20.28 27.90 -6.49
CA ALA A 237 21.32 26.91 -6.25
C ALA A 237 21.11 25.63 -7.10
N LEU A 238 19.87 25.19 -7.24
CA LEU A 238 19.55 23.96 -7.98
C LEU A 238 19.16 24.19 -9.45
N GLY A 239 18.87 25.45 -9.85
CA GLY A 239 18.40 25.80 -11.18
C GLY A 239 16.98 25.31 -11.45
N ILE A 240 16.09 25.44 -10.45
CA ILE A 240 14.71 24.91 -10.48
C ILE A 240 13.68 26.01 -10.23
N GLN A 241 12.40 25.61 -10.23
CA GLN A 241 11.30 26.48 -9.81
C GLN A 241 10.50 25.82 -8.69
N THR A 242 10.34 26.53 -7.59
CA THR A 242 9.50 26.11 -6.46
C THR A 242 8.10 26.67 -6.58
N TYR A 243 7.10 25.81 -6.41
CA TYR A 243 5.68 26.10 -6.41
C TYR A 243 5.05 25.80 -5.05
N PHE A 244 4.11 26.63 -4.64
CA PHE A 244 3.43 26.50 -3.36
C PHE A 244 2.00 25.99 -3.56
N ALA A 245 1.66 24.91 -2.85
CA ALA A 245 0.29 24.38 -2.82
C ALA A 245 -0.67 25.41 -2.21
N ASP A 246 -1.94 25.36 -2.62
CA ASP A 246 -2.96 26.21 -2.05
C ASP A 246 -3.18 25.88 -0.56
N PRO A 247 -3.54 26.87 0.26
CA PRO A 247 -3.87 26.64 1.65
C PRO A 247 -4.97 25.56 1.79
N TYR A 248 -4.77 24.63 2.73
CA TYR A 248 -5.69 23.51 3.00
C TYR A 248 -5.86 22.49 1.87
N CYS A 249 -5.10 22.58 0.79
CA CYS A 249 -5.14 21.67 -0.36
C CYS A 249 -4.04 20.60 -0.30
N SER A 250 -4.01 19.78 0.77
CA SER A 250 -2.99 18.72 0.96
C SER A 250 -2.95 17.70 -0.19
N TRP A 251 -4.10 17.48 -0.87
CA TRP A 251 -4.19 16.59 -2.03
C TRP A 251 -3.31 16.99 -3.22
N GLN A 252 -2.95 18.29 -3.33
CA GLN A 252 -2.04 18.79 -4.37
C GLN A 252 -0.60 18.25 -4.19
N ARG A 253 -0.28 17.71 -3.01
CA ARG A 253 0.98 17.04 -2.65
C ARG A 253 0.76 15.59 -2.22
N GLY A 254 -0.11 14.88 -2.92
CA GLY A 254 -0.51 13.51 -2.57
C GLY A 254 0.62 12.48 -2.56
N SER A 255 1.73 12.71 -3.30
CA SER A 255 2.90 11.81 -3.26
C SER A 255 3.58 11.90 -1.91
N ASN A 256 3.75 13.12 -1.40
CA ASN A 256 4.40 13.37 -0.12
C ASN A 256 3.52 12.94 1.06
N GLU A 257 2.21 13.20 1.01
CA GLU A 257 1.27 12.74 2.03
C GLU A 257 1.32 11.20 2.16
N ASN A 258 1.27 10.48 1.03
CA ASN A 258 1.39 9.02 1.04
C ASN A 258 2.75 8.57 1.58
N PHE A 259 3.84 9.21 1.17
CA PHE A 259 5.20 8.90 1.63
C PHE A 259 5.34 9.13 3.14
N ASN A 260 4.87 10.25 3.63
CA ASN A 260 4.90 10.58 5.06
C ASN A 260 4.11 9.53 5.88
N GLY A 261 3.01 9.01 5.32
CA GLY A 261 2.28 7.88 5.90
C GLY A 261 3.10 6.59 6.00
N LEU A 262 3.99 6.33 5.02
CA LEU A 262 4.92 5.19 5.05
C LEU A 262 6.06 5.44 6.04
N LEU A 263 6.64 6.64 6.02
CA LEU A 263 7.69 7.03 6.96
C LEU A 263 7.24 6.88 8.42
N ARG A 264 5.95 7.17 8.69
CA ARG A 264 5.34 7.04 10.03
C ARG A 264 5.21 5.60 10.53
N GLN A 265 5.37 4.59 9.68
CA GLN A 265 5.48 3.19 10.12
C GLN A 265 6.80 2.95 10.86
N TYR A 266 7.86 3.64 10.46
CA TYR A 266 9.20 3.54 11.06
C TYR A 266 9.42 4.57 12.17
N ILE A 267 8.92 5.80 11.94
CA ILE A 267 9.09 6.94 12.85
C ILE A 267 7.69 7.43 13.26
N PRO A 268 7.06 6.82 14.29
CA PRO A 268 5.76 7.24 14.79
C PRO A 268 5.77 8.69 15.28
N LYS A 269 4.62 9.37 15.28
CA LYS A 269 4.49 10.78 15.70
C LYS A 269 4.98 11.06 17.12
N LYS A 270 4.87 10.06 18.01
CA LYS A 270 5.30 10.16 19.41
C LYS A 270 6.81 9.97 19.60
N ARG A 271 7.54 9.56 18.56
CA ARG A 271 8.99 9.36 18.64
C ARG A 271 9.71 10.71 18.59
N ARG A 272 10.72 10.87 19.44
CA ARG A 272 11.62 12.04 19.43
C ARG A 272 12.58 11.92 18.25
N MET A 273 12.73 12.99 17.44
CA MET A 273 13.62 12.96 16.27
C MET A 273 15.11 12.89 16.64
N GLU A 274 15.47 13.29 17.86
CA GLU A 274 16.83 13.20 18.37
C GLU A 274 17.33 11.74 18.41
N THR A 275 16.41 10.78 18.63
CA THR A 275 16.73 9.34 18.69
C THR A 275 16.86 8.67 17.32
N VAL A 276 16.58 9.40 16.24
CA VAL A 276 16.71 8.88 14.86
C VAL A 276 18.11 9.20 14.36
N THR A 277 18.93 8.18 14.13
CA THR A 277 20.27 8.36 13.57
C THR A 277 20.25 8.51 12.05
N ASP A 278 21.34 9.01 11.46
CA ASP A 278 21.43 9.17 10.01
C ASP A 278 21.51 7.81 9.29
N GLU A 279 22.13 6.80 9.94
CA GLU A 279 22.17 5.41 9.44
C GLU A 279 20.77 4.81 9.41
N GLU A 280 19.99 5.02 10.48
CA GLU A 280 18.59 4.57 10.53
C GLU A 280 17.75 5.26 9.46
N LEU A 281 17.94 6.56 9.26
CA LEU A 281 17.23 7.32 8.23
C LEU A 281 17.56 6.81 6.83
N THR A 282 18.83 6.52 6.57
CA THR A 282 19.30 5.93 5.30
C THR A 282 18.71 4.53 5.09
N MET A 283 18.68 3.70 6.10
CA MET A 283 18.05 2.37 6.06
C MET A 283 16.57 2.46 5.74
N ILE A 284 15.85 3.37 6.39
CA ILE A 284 14.42 3.62 6.14
C ILE A 284 14.19 4.08 4.70
N GLN A 285 14.97 5.05 4.23
CA GLN A 285 14.92 5.55 2.86
C GLN A 285 15.09 4.41 1.84
N ASN A 286 16.11 3.59 2.03
CA ASN A 286 16.39 2.45 1.17
C ASN A 286 15.25 1.43 1.17
N ARG A 287 14.72 1.06 2.34
CA ARG A 287 13.57 0.15 2.45
C ARG A 287 12.35 0.66 1.70
N ILE A 288 12.04 1.95 1.81
CA ILE A 288 10.87 2.53 1.14
C ILE A 288 11.10 2.62 -0.38
N ASN A 289 12.31 2.97 -0.82
CA ASN A 289 12.65 3.09 -2.24
C ASN A 289 12.74 1.75 -2.98
N HIS A 290 13.04 0.65 -2.28
CA HIS A 290 13.09 -0.70 -2.84
C HIS A 290 11.80 -1.50 -2.60
N ARG A 291 10.73 -0.86 -2.09
CA ARG A 291 9.43 -1.49 -1.91
C ARG A 291 8.63 -1.42 -3.21
N PRO A 292 8.15 -2.54 -3.79
CA PRO A 292 7.34 -2.55 -5.01
C PRO A 292 6.08 -1.70 -4.87
N ARG A 293 5.67 -1.02 -5.94
CA ARG A 293 4.49 -0.15 -5.97
C ARG A 293 3.50 -0.60 -7.02
N LYS A 294 2.25 -0.91 -6.61
CA LYS A 294 1.18 -1.31 -7.52
C LYS A 294 0.99 -0.32 -8.68
N ARG A 295 1.01 1.00 -8.41
CA ARG A 295 0.91 2.06 -9.44
C ARG A 295 2.07 2.10 -10.44
N LEU A 296 3.18 1.43 -10.16
CA LEU A 296 4.36 1.30 -11.02
C LEU A 296 4.42 -0.08 -11.70
N GLY A 297 3.32 -0.85 -11.71
CA GLY A 297 3.34 -2.23 -12.17
C GLY A 297 4.22 -3.12 -11.32
N PHE A 298 4.24 -2.86 -10.00
CA PHE A 298 5.07 -3.55 -9.00
C PHE A 298 6.58 -3.36 -9.16
N LYS A 299 7.03 -2.43 -9.99
CA LYS A 299 8.41 -1.95 -9.95
C LYS A 299 8.63 -1.11 -8.70
N THR A 300 9.89 -1.02 -8.27
CA THR A 300 10.28 -0.20 -7.13
C THR A 300 10.45 1.28 -7.55
N PRO A 301 10.29 2.24 -6.62
CA PRO A 301 10.64 3.63 -6.86
C PRO A 301 12.08 3.80 -7.37
N TYR A 302 13.03 3.05 -6.81
CA TYR A 302 14.44 3.05 -7.21
C TYR A 302 14.60 2.66 -8.67
N GLU A 303 14.03 1.52 -9.10
CA GLU A 303 14.12 1.06 -10.49
C GLU A 303 13.53 2.08 -11.47
N VAL A 304 12.35 2.63 -11.18
CA VAL A 304 11.68 3.59 -12.07
C VAL A 304 12.44 4.90 -12.15
N PHE A 305 13.00 5.38 -11.03
CA PHE A 305 13.78 6.60 -11.00
C PHE A 305 15.09 6.44 -11.79
N HIS A 306 15.78 5.31 -11.66
CA HIS A 306 17.05 5.06 -12.31
C HIS A 306 16.93 4.51 -13.74
N ALA A 307 15.86 3.82 -14.11
CA ALA A 307 15.63 3.31 -15.48
C ALA A 307 15.63 4.42 -16.56
N SER A 308 15.36 5.66 -16.19
CA SER A 308 15.45 6.79 -17.11
C SER A 308 16.89 7.19 -17.48
N LEU A 309 17.91 6.61 -16.84
CA LEU A 309 19.33 6.80 -17.22
C LEU A 309 19.73 5.99 -18.45
N ASN A 310 19.11 4.82 -18.64
CA ASN A 310 19.50 3.86 -19.68
C ASN A 310 18.81 4.10 -21.03
N ARG A 311 17.96 5.13 -21.14
CA ARG A 311 17.46 5.61 -22.44
C ARG A 311 18.41 6.67 -23.00
N VAL A 312 19.66 6.31 -23.24
CA VAL A 312 20.46 6.97 -24.26
C VAL A 312 19.82 6.58 -25.58
N ALA A 313 19.25 7.56 -26.29
CA ALA A 313 18.75 7.34 -27.63
C ALA A 313 19.83 6.66 -28.47
N PRO A 314 19.49 5.67 -29.32
CA PRO A 314 20.42 5.24 -30.35
C PRO A 314 20.75 6.49 -31.16
N ARG A 315 22.03 6.82 -31.26
CA ARG A 315 22.53 7.85 -32.21
C ARG A 315 22.14 7.37 -33.60
N PRO A 316 21.67 8.27 -34.48
CA PRO A 316 21.38 7.96 -35.87
C PRO A 316 22.61 7.48 -36.62
#